data_014cc1df7c22212b43c52f3c6d1a5b73
#
_entry.id   014cc1df7c22212b43c52f3c6d1a5b73
#
_cell.length_a   1.000
_cell.length_b   1.000
_cell.length_c   1.000
_cell.angle_alpha   90.00
_cell.angle_beta   90.00
_cell.angle_gamma   90.00
#
_symmetry.space_group_name_H-M   'P 1'
#
loop_
_entity.id
_entity.type
_entity.pdbx_description
1 polymer ?
#
loop_
_entity_poly.entity_id
_entity_poly.type
_entity_poly.pdbx_seq_one_letter_code
_entity_poly.pdbx_strand_id
1 'polypeptide(L)'
;KPGAKTLDWLALNVPAVKDVAGKSNISRITRTFGTLLSSGVPILQALQITRDTLTNTFFVNAMSKVHDSVRDGEAMAVQMERETVFPTMVTSMVEIGEETGELPDMLTRIADNYDEDVDNAVAGMTSLIEPVMIVFLAVVVGFIVIALFLPIVAIIETIGQ
;
A
#
# COMPACT_ATOMS: atom_id res chain seq x y z
N LYS A 1 -17.69 -12.10 13.99
CA LYS A 1 -18.64 -11.08 13.55
C LYS A 1 -18.61 -11.07 12.02
N PRO A 2 -19.73 -11.35 11.33
CA PRO A 2 -19.73 -11.52 9.86
C PRO A 2 -19.35 -10.24 9.09
N GLY A 3 -19.56 -9.06 9.63
CA GLY A 3 -19.25 -7.79 8.97
C GLY A 3 -17.77 -7.43 8.80
N ALA A 4 -16.86 -8.01 9.60
CA ALA A 4 -15.43 -7.75 9.45
C ALA A 4 -14.85 -8.49 8.22
N LYS A 5 -15.33 -9.70 7.94
CA LYS A 5 -14.85 -10.50 6.80
C LYS A 5 -15.29 -9.94 5.43
N THR A 6 -16.43 -9.27 5.37
CA THR A 6 -16.91 -8.64 4.12
C THR A 6 -16.19 -7.34 3.84
N LEU A 7 -15.81 -6.57 4.88
CA LEU A 7 -15.00 -5.36 4.74
C LEU A 7 -13.54 -5.71 4.38
N ASP A 8 -12.97 -6.75 4.99
CA ASP A 8 -11.64 -7.27 4.64
C ASP A 8 -11.61 -7.82 3.20
N TRP A 9 -12.68 -8.50 2.76
CA TRP A 9 -12.79 -8.99 1.38
C TRP A 9 -12.92 -7.83 0.38
N LEU A 10 -13.70 -6.79 0.70
CA LEU A 10 -13.85 -5.60 -0.15
C LEU A 10 -12.54 -4.79 -0.22
N ALA A 11 -11.85 -4.62 0.91
CA ALA A 11 -10.56 -3.93 0.97
C ALA A 11 -9.45 -4.69 0.20
N LEU A 12 -9.48 -6.02 0.22
CA LEU A 12 -8.51 -6.86 -0.51
C LEU A 12 -8.82 -6.96 -2.01
N ASN A 13 -10.05 -6.66 -2.44
CA ASN A 13 -10.48 -6.79 -3.83
C ASN A 13 -10.46 -5.45 -4.60
N VAL A 14 -10.17 -4.34 -3.93
CA VAL A 14 -9.92 -3.06 -4.60
C VAL A 14 -8.46 -3.04 -5.06
N PRO A 15 -8.18 -3.08 -6.37
CA PRO A 15 -6.80 -3.17 -6.88
C PRO A 15 -5.91 -2.03 -6.39
N ALA A 16 -6.47 -0.84 -6.15
CA ALA A 16 -5.76 0.30 -5.60
C ALA A 16 -5.22 0.07 -4.17
N VAL A 17 -5.97 -0.60 -3.30
CA VAL A 17 -5.53 -0.88 -1.92
C VAL A 17 -4.37 -1.89 -1.89
N LYS A 18 -4.42 -2.90 -2.77
CA LYS A 18 -3.35 -3.89 -2.89
C LYS A 18 -2.05 -3.26 -3.38
N ASP A 19 -2.13 -2.33 -4.33
CA ASP A 19 -0.97 -1.61 -4.86
C ASP A 19 -0.33 -0.72 -3.79
N VAL A 20 -1.12 0.06 -3.07
CA VAL A 20 -0.65 0.89 -1.94
C VAL A 20 0.00 0.04 -0.85
N ALA A 21 -0.63 -1.09 -0.48
CA ALA A 21 -0.06 -1.98 0.54
C ALA A 21 1.28 -2.59 0.10
N GLY A 22 1.40 -2.97 -1.18
CA GLY A 22 2.68 -3.46 -1.75
C GLY A 22 3.77 -2.41 -1.68
N LYS A 23 3.50 -1.20 -2.19
CA LYS A 23 4.42 -0.06 -2.17
C LYS A 23 4.84 0.34 -0.76
N SER A 24 3.89 0.40 0.17
CA SER A 24 4.16 0.71 1.59
C SER A 24 5.07 -0.33 2.25
N ASN A 25 4.94 -1.62 1.92
CA ASN A 25 5.86 -2.64 2.43
C ASN A 25 7.27 -2.46 1.86
N ILE A 26 7.41 -2.13 0.57
CA ILE A 26 8.71 -1.88 -0.06
C ILE A 26 9.39 -0.67 0.58
N SER A 27 8.68 0.48 0.72
CA SER A 27 9.21 1.65 1.40
C SER A 27 9.68 1.32 2.82
N ARG A 28 8.87 0.61 3.60
CA ARG A 28 9.23 0.20 4.98
C ARG A 28 10.47 -0.67 5.02
N ILE A 29 10.58 -1.67 4.13
CA ILE A 29 11.74 -2.56 4.02
C ILE A 29 12.98 -1.73 3.73
N THR A 30 12.94 -0.95 2.66
CA THR A 30 14.12 -0.21 2.19
C THR A 30 14.53 0.90 3.16
N ARG A 31 13.56 1.59 3.77
CA ARG A 31 13.82 2.59 4.82
C ARG A 31 14.47 1.98 6.05
N THR A 32 13.90 0.89 6.57
CA THR A 32 14.43 0.24 7.78
C THR A 32 15.81 -0.34 7.51
N PHE A 33 15.96 -1.05 6.40
CA PHE A 33 17.22 -1.69 6.04
C PHE A 33 18.33 -0.67 5.74
N GLY A 34 18.02 0.38 4.95
CA GLY A 34 18.96 1.46 4.67
C GLY A 34 19.42 2.20 5.93
N THR A 35 18.49 2.50 6.85
CA THR A 35 18.82 3.14 8.15
C THR A 35 19.73 2.28 9.01
N LEU A 36 19.47 0.97 9.08
CA LEU A 36 20.30 0.03 9.85
C LEU A 36 21.73 -0.06 9.28
N LEU A 37 21.86 -0.18 7.95
CA LEU A 37 23.15 -0.21 7.28
C LEU A 37 23.93 1.09 7.43
N SER A 38 23.26 2.24 7.28
CA SER A 38 23.87 3.57 7.51
C SER A 38 24.38 3.75 8.95
N SER A 39 23.73 3.06 9.90
CA SER A 39 24.11 3.04 11.30
C SER A 39 25.24 2.04 11.61
N GLY A 40 25.76 1.33 10.61
CA GLY A 40 26.83 0.34 10.75
C GLY A 40 26.39 -1.03 11.26
N VAL A 41 25.09 -1.34 11.24
CA VAL A 41 24.60 -2.67 11.60
C VAL A 41 25.02 -3.69 10.53
N PRO A 42 25.60 -4.85 10.92
CA PRO A 42 25.96 -5.89 9.96
C PRO A 42 24.78 -6.31 9.09
N ILE A 43 25.03 -6.55 7.79
CA ILE A 43 24.02 -6.79 6.76
C ILE A 43 23.04 -7.92 7.13
N LEU A 44 23.51 -9.05 7.63
CA LEU A 44 22.65 -10.17 8.03
C LEU A 44 21.76 -9.81 9.21
N GLN A 45 22.28 -9.07 10.18
CA GLN A 45 21.48 -8.61 11.31
C GLN A 45 20.46 -7.56 10.88
N ALA A 46 20.83 -6.66 9.98
CA ALA A 46 19.92 -5.66 9.42
C ALA A 46 18.78 -6.31 8.63
N LEU A 47 19.06 -7.33 7.81
CA LEU A 47 18.05 -8.13 7.10
C LEU A 47 17.09 -8.81 8.08
N GLN A 48 17.60 -9.42 9.16
CA GLN A 48 16.78 -10.07 10.17
C GLN A 48 15.86 -9.08 10.88
N ILE A 49 16.39 -7.95 11.36
CA ILE A 49 15.60 -6.91 12.03
C ILE A 49 14.53 -6.37 11.07
N THR A 50 14.90 -6.08 9.82
CA THR A 50 13.95 -5.59 8.82
C THR A 50 12.81 -6.58 8.60
N ARG A 51 13.11 -7.86 8.41
CA ARG A 51 12.11 -8.93 8.28
C ARG A 51 11.15 -8.94 9.47
N ASP A 52 11.65 -8.81 10.69
CA ASP A 52 10.86 -8.91 11.92
C ASP A 52 9.92 -7.70 12.12
N THR A 53 10.12 -6.61 11.38
CA THR A 53 9.19 -5.46 11.35
C THR A 53 8.00 -5.66 10.41
N LEU A 54 8.03 -6.69 9.56
CA LEU A 54 7.02 -6.92 8.54
C LEU A 54 5.83 -7.73 9.08
N THR A 55 4.64 -7.36 8.66
CA THR A 55 3.41 -8.09 8.98
C THR A 55 2.88 -8.92 7.80
N ASN A 56 3.28 -8.58 6.58
CA ASN A 56 2.83 -9.28 5.38
C ASN A 56 3.68 -10.54 5.14
N THR A 57 3.03 -11.70 5.19
CA THR A 57 3.66 -13.02 5.06
C THR A 57 4.46 -13.21 3.77
N PHE A 58 4.03 -12.61 2.65
CA PHE A 58 4.74 -12.73 1.38
C PHE A 58 6.11 -12.03 1.45
N PHE A 59 6.14 -10.82 2.00
CA PHE A 59 7.39 -10.07 2.20
C PHE A 59 8.28 -10.70 3.28
N VAL A 60 7.69 -11.23 4.37
CA VAL A 60 8.46 -11.98 5.40
C VAL A 60 9.17 -13.17 4.79
N ASN A 61 8.47 -13.97 3.96
CA ASN A 61 9.05 -15.14 3.32
C ASN A 61 10.14 -14.74 2.31
N ALA A 62 9.91 -13.70 1.49
CA ALA A 62 10.89 -13.21 0.54
C ALA A 62 12.16 -12.72 1.25
N MET A 63 12.01 -11.90 2.31
CA MET A 63 13.15 -11.42 3.11
C MET A 63 13.90 -12.55 3.82
N SER A 64 13.22 -13.63 4.23
CA SER A 64 13.88 -14.80 4.80
C SER A 64 14.78 -15.49 3.78
N LYS A 65 14.30 -15.67 2.53
CA LYS A 65 15.10 -16.24 1.46
C LYS A 65 16.30 -15.34 1.08
N VAL A 66 16.08 -14.03 1.03
CA VAL A 66 17.15 -13.05 0.80
C VAL A 66 18.22 -13.16 1.90
N HIS A 67 17.80 -13.21 3.17
CA HIS A 67 18.72 -13.39 4.30
C HIS A 67 19.54 -14.68 4.17
N ASP A 68 18.89 -15.80 3.85
CA ASP A 68 19.56 -17.09 3.73
C ASP A 68 20.55 -17.12 2.55
N SER A 69 20.18 -16.51 1.41
CA SER A 69 21.02 -16.39 0.21
C SER A 69 22.26 -15.55 0.48
N VAL A 70 22.10 -14.39 1.15
CA VAL A 70 23.23 -13.52 1.54
C VAL A 70 24.14 -14.22 2.56
N ARG A 71 23.57 -14.98 3.51
CA ARG A 71 24.36 -15.79 4.44
C ARG A 71 25.21 -16.83 3.73
N ASP A 72 24.68 -17.41 2.65
CA ASP A 72 25.36 -18.41 1.83
C ASP A 72 26.34 -17.80 0.80
N GLY A 73 26.45 -16.46 0.76
CA GLY A 73 27.39 -15.71 -0.07
C GLY A 73 26.87 -15.32 -1.46
N GLU A 74 25.58 -15.52 -1.75
CA GLU A 74 24.97 -15.01 -2.99
C GLU A 74 24.70 -13.49 -2.88
N ALA A 75 24.72 -12.81 -4.03
CA ALA A 75 24.31 -11.41 -4.10
C ALA A 75 22.83 -11.26 -3.73
N MET A 76 22.51 -10.23 -2.96
CA MET A 76 21.14 -9.95 -2.49
C MET A 76 20.20 -9.71 -3.67
N ALA A 77 20.64 -8.91 -4.65
CA ALA A 77 19.85 -8.57 -5.83
C ALA A 77 19.37 -9.80 -6.60
N VAL A 78 20.24 -10.81 -6.75
CA VAL A 78 19.92 -12.07 -7.46
C VAL A 78 18.76 -12.80 -6.80
N GLN A 79 18.75 -12.90 -5.48
CA GLN A 79 17.65 -13.54 -4.77
C GLN A 79 16.39 -12.68 -4.77
N MET A 80 16.52 -11.35 -4.65
CA MET A 80 15.39 -10.44 -4.73
C MET A 80 14.67 -10.51 -6.09
N GLU A 81 15.42 -10.65 -7.18
CA GLU A 81 14.86 -10.80 -8.54
C GLU A 81 14.01 -12.07 -8.70
N ARG A 82 14.35 -13.14 -8.00
CA ARG A 82 13.55 -14.40 -7.98
C ARG A 82 12.22 -14.26 -7.25
N GLU A 83 12.07 -13.23 -6.43
CA GLU A 83 10.87 -13.01 -5.62
C GLU A 83 9.94 -11.98 -6.29
N THR A 84 8.72 -12.40 -6.62
CA THR A 84 7.73 -11.57 -7.35
C THR A 84 7.24 -10.34 -6.58
N VAL A 85 7.55 -10.25 -5.29
CA VAL A 85 7.16 -9.11 -4.45
C VAL A 85 8.04 -7.88 -4.65
N PHE A 86 9.22 -8.04 -5.24
CA PHE A 86 10.14 -6.94 -5.51
C PHE A 86 10.05 -6.54 -7.00
N PRO A 87 9.68 -5.28 -7.31
CA PRO A 87 9.73 -4.76 -8.67
C PRO A 87 11.15 -4.68 -9.20
N THR A 88 11.30 -4.81 -10.51
CA THR A 88 12.62 -4.77 -11.20
C THR A 88 13.43 -3.51 -10.87
N MET A 89 12.77 -2.35 -10.71
CA MET A 89 13.46 -1.12 -10.31
C MET A 89 14.17 -1.27 -8.95
N VAL A 90 13.52 -1.92 -7.99
CA VAL A 90 14.09 -2.16 -6.66
C VAL A 90 15.30 -3.08 -6.74
N THR A 91 15.18 -4.20 -7.46
CA THR A 91 16.26 -5.17 -7.59
C THR A 91 17.47 -4.58 -8.31
N SER A 92 17.25 -3.82 -9.41
CA SER A 92 18.33 -3.14 -10.13
C SER A 92 19.05 -2.09 -9.28
N MET A 93 18.33 -1.30 -8.48
CA MET A 93 18.96 -0.33 -7.58
C MET A 93 19.76 -1.01 -6.46
N VAL A 94 19.27 -2.13 -5.93
CA VAL A 94 20.00 -2.95 -4.96
C VAL A 94 21.27 -3.52 -5.58
N GLU A 95 21.20 -4.05 -6.82
CA GLU A 95 22.35 -4.55 -7.56
C GLU A 95 23.44 -3.48 -7.71
N ILE A 96 23.07 -2.28 -8.17
CA ILE A 96 24.01 -1.16 -8.29
C ILE A 96 24.60 -0.82 -6.92
N GLY A 97 23.79 -0.78 -5.86
CA GLY A 97 24.25 -0.49 -4.51
C GLY A 97 25.22 -1.55 -3.95
N GLU A 98 25.00 -2.84 -4.28
CA GLU A 98 25.92 -3.92 -3.91
C GLU A 98 27.26 -3.82 -4.66
N GLU A 99 27.23 -3.56 -5.98
CA GLU A 99 28.41 -3.43 -6.81
C GLU A 99 29.27 -2.21 -6.48
N THR A 100 28.63 -1.07 -6.16
CA THR A 100 29.32 0.19 -5.84
C THR A 100 29.69 0.33 -4.38
N GLY A 101 29.10 -0.50 -3.49
CA GLY A 101 29.22 -0.36 -2.03
C GLY A 101 28.36 0.76 -1.44
N GLU A 102 27.46 1.36 -2.23
CA GLU A 102 26.54 2.46 -1.82
C GLU A 102 25.12 1.96 -1.50
N LEU A 103 25.02 0.71 -1.05
CA LEU A 103 23.73 0.07 -0.78
C LEU A 103 22.82 0.88 0.16
N PRO A 104 23.31 1.52 1.27
CA PRO A 104 22.47 2.33 2.13
C PRO A 104 21.82 3.52 1.41
N ASP A 105 22.57 4.19 0.54
CA ASP A 105 22.07 5.33 -0.24
C ASP A 105 21.03 4.91 -1.27
N MET A 106 21.27 3.80 -1.96
CA MET A 106 20.31 3.24 -2.92
C MET A 106 19.00 2.83 -2.23
N LEU A 107 19.08 2.17 -1.08
CA LEU A 107 17.90 1.81 -0.29
C LEU A 107 17.11 3.03 0.19
N THR A 108 17.79 4.09 0.58
CA THR A 108 17.14 5.35 0.98
C THR A 108 16.41 5.98 -0.20
N ARG A 109 17.03 6.03 -1.38
CA ARG A 109 16.39 6.54 -2.60
C ARG A 109 15.16 5.73 -3.01
N ILE A 110 15.24 4.38 -2.90
CA ILE A 110 14.07 3.52 -3.14
C ILE A 110 12.96 3.89 -2.15
N ALA A 111 13.27 4.03 -0.86
CA ALA A 111 12.30 4.38 0.16
C ALA A 111 11.63 5.72 -0.14
N ASP A 112 12.39 6.76 -0.50
CA ASP A 112 11.85 8.09 -0.83
C ASP A 112 10.90 8.02 -2.03
N ASN A 113 11.28 7.32 -3.10
CA ASN A 113 10.42 7.15 -4.28
C ASN A 113 9.11 6.42 -3.95
N TYR A 114 9.19 5.36 -3.12
CA TYR A 114 7.99 4.59 -2.75
C TYR A 114 7.11 5.31 -1.73
N ASP A 115 7.68 6.15 -0.85
CA ASP A 115 6.89 7.02 0.03
C ASP A 115 6.09 8.04 -0.78
N GLU A 116 6.71 8.70 -1.78
CA GLU A 116 6.02 9.59 -2.70
C GLU A 116 4.92 8.88 -3.50
N ASP A 117 5.19 7.67 -3.97
CA ASP A 117 4.22 6.84 -4.69
C ASP A 117 3.01 6.47 -3.80
N VAL A 118 3.25 6.15 -2.53
CA VAL A 118 2.18 5.86 -1.55
C VAL A 118 1.36 7.10 -1.29
N ASP A 119 1.98 8.25 -1.06
CA ASP A 119 1.29 9.53 -0.82
C ASP A 119 0.42 9.92 -2.01
N ASN A 120 0.93 9.80 -3.23
CA ASN A 120 0.19 10.06 -4.46
C ASN A 120 -1.01 9.11 -4.62
N ALA A 121 -0.82 7.83 -4.33
CA ALA A 121 -1.89 6.85 -4.41
C ALA A 121 -2.99 7.11 -3.36
N VAL A 122 -2.62 7.46 -2.14
CA VAL A 122 -3.56 7.84 -1.06
C VAL A 122 -4.31 9.12 -1.41
N ALA A 123 -3.62 10.14 -1.94
CA ALA A 123 -4.26 11.38 -2.42
C ALA A 123 -5.26 11.10 -3.55
N GLY A 124 -4.90 10.23 -4.50
CA GLY A 124 -5.80 9.78 -5.56
C GLY A 124 -7.06 9.06 -5.02
N MET A 125 -6.91 8.21 -4.01
CA MET A 125 -8.05 7.55 -3.36
C MET A 125 -8.95 8.56 -2.63
N THR A 126 -8.36 9.55 -1.97
CA THR A 126 -9.11 10.58 -1.24
C THR A 126 -9.93 11.45 -2.19
N SER A 127 -9.41 11.78 -3.37
CA SER A 127 -10.13 12.58 -4.37
C SER A 127 -11.37 11.88 -4.93
N LEU A 128 -11.46 10.55 -4.84
CA LEU A 128 -12.66 9.80 -5.24
C LEU A 128 -13.78 9.84 -4.18
N ILE A 129 -13.47 10.19 -2.94
CA ILE A 129 -14.47 10.30 -1.87
C ILE A 129 -15.41 11.48 -2.11
N GLU A 130 -14.88 12.58 -2.64
CA GLU A 130 -15.69 13.80 -2.88
C GLU A 130 -16.87 13.56 -3.84
N PRO A 131 -16.70 12.98 -5.05
CA PRO A 131 -17.82 12.67 -5.93
C PRO A 131 -18.81 11.67 -5.31
N VAL A 132 -18.31 10.69 -4.56
CA VAL A 132 -19.17 9.72 -3.88
C VAL A 132 -20.04 10.39 -2.84
N MET A 133 -19.49 11.31 -2.05
CA MET A 133 -20.24 12.08 -1.05
C MET A 133 -21.27 13.01 -1.68
N ILE A 134 -20.95 13.64 -2.82
CA ILE A 134 -21.91 14.47 -3.56
C ILE A 134 -23.10 13.64 -4.05
N VAL A 135 -22.84 12.47 -4.63
CA VAL A 135 -23.91 11.57 -5.09
C VAL A 135 -24.75 11.09 -3.91
N PHE A 136 -24.12 10.70 -2.81
CA PHE A 136 -24.82 10.29 -1.59
C PHE A 136 -25.75 11.38 -1.06
N LEU A 137 -25.24 12.61 -0.95
CA LEU A 137 -26.04 13.77 -0.51
C LEU A 137 -27.17 14.07 -1.48
N ALA A 138 -26.95 14.00 -2.79
CA ALA A 138 -28.00 14.21 -3.78
C ALA A 138 -29.13 13.19 -3.66
N VAL A 139 -28.81 11.92 -3.40
CA VAL A 139 -29.82 10.87 -3.17
C VAL A 139 -30.61 11.13 -1.89
N VAL A 140 -29.93 11.49 -0.80
CA VAL A 140 -30.60 11.79 0.50
C VAL A 140 -31.51 13.00 0.37
N VAL A 141 -31.03 14.10 -0.21
CA VAL A 141 -31.84 15.31 -0.43
C VAL A 141 -33.00 15.03 -1.37
N GLY A 142 -32.76 14.32 -2.46
CA GLY A 142 -33.82 13.91 -3.40
C GLY A 142 -34.92 13.11 -2.71
N PHE A 143 -34.57 12.18 -1.85
CA PHE A 143 -35.53 11.40 -1.06
C PHE A 143 -36.36 12.28 -0.12
N ILE A 144 -35.72 13.24 0.58
CA ILE A 144 -36.41 14.18 1.46
C ILE A 144 -37.41 15.05 0.68
N VAL A 145 -37.00 15.58 -0.46
CA VAL A 145 -37.85 16.38 -1.32
C VAL A 145 -39.06 15.58 -1.78
N ILE A 146 -38.90 14.39 -2.28
CA ILE A 146 -40.00 13.53 -2.70
C ILE A 146 -40.94 13.25 -1.53
N ALA A 147 -40.40 12.92 -0.35
CA ALA A 147 -41.22 12.66 0.86
C ALA A 147 -42.05 13.85 1.29
N LEU A 148 -41.56 15.08 1.10
CA LEU A 148 -42.29 16.31 1.42
C LEU A 148 -43.36 16.67 0.37
N PHE A 149 -43.06 16.44 -0.92
CA PHE A 149 -43.98 16.77 -2.02
C PHE A 149 -45.14 15.78 -2.19
N LEU A 150 -44.92 14.50 -1.88
CA LEU A 150 -45.95 13.45 -2.02
C LEU A 150 -47.24 13.80 -1.28
N PRO A 151 -47.26 14.18 0.02
CA PRO A 151 -48.50 14.52 0.71
C PRO A 151 -49.11 15.81 0.20
N ILE A 152 -48.35 16.78 -0.30
CA ILE A 152 -48.88 18.03 -0.84
C ILE A 152 -49.66 17.77 -2.14
N VAL A 153 -49.10 16.92 -3.03
CA VAL A 153 -49.79 16.55 -4.27
C VAL A 153 -51.08 15.78 -3.99
N ALA A 154 -51.05 14.85 -3.01
CA ALA A 154 -52.25 14.10 -2.60
C ALA A 154 -53.36 14.99 -2.05
N ILE A 155 -53.01 16.05 -1.33
CA ILE A 155 -54.02 17.04 -0.82
C ILE A 155 -54.63 17.84 -1.99
N ILE A 156 -53.83 18.25 -2.97
CA ILE A 156 -54.29 19.02 -4.13
C ILE A 156 -55.28 18.20 -4.97
N GLU A 157 -55.01 16.92 -5.19
CA GLU A 157 -55.90 15.99 -5.91
C GLU A 157 -57.26 15.80 -5.17
N THR A 158 -57.24 15.80 -3.84
CA THR A 158 -58.45 15.63 -3.04
C THR A 158 -59.33 16.88 -3.01
N ILE A 159 -58.78 18.08 -3.15
CA ILE A 159 -59.49 19.37 -3.16
C ILE A 159 -60.01 19.71 -4.57
N GLY A 160 -59.42 19.15 -5.63
CA GLY A 160 -59.80 19.43 -7.02
C GLY A 160 -60.95 18.56 -7.58
N GLN A 161 -61.53 17.67 -6.76
CA GLN A 161 -62.76 16.95 -7.05
C GLN A 161 -63.95 17.57 -6.31
#